data_f82784245dea7891d5fa0481e9df5530
#
_entry.id   f82784245dea7891d5fa0481e9df5530
#
_cell.length_a   1.000
_cell.length_b   1.000
_cell.length_c   1.000
_cell.angle_alpha   90.00
_cell.angle_beta   90.00
_cell.angle_gamma   90.00
#
_symmetry.space_group_name_H-M   'P 1'
#
loop_
_entity.id
_entity.type
_entity.pdbx_description
1 polymer ?
#
loop_
_entity_poly.entity_id
_entity_poly.type
_entity_poly.pdbx_seq_one_letter_code
_entity_poly.pdbx_strand_id
1 'polypeptide(L)'
;MLQSYNKEQAILRINRLSEQGKEFVFIIDYLQDCSYIEETNRLDSSFVLYNLNGFTNQDSIFPLRKTAVQWNIDFPPFDQYKPSFDYVLENIRGGNSFLTNLTYRTPVTTNLSLKEIFYHSKAMYKLWLKDAFVVFSPEIFVRIKGRKIYSYPMKGTIDASLPSAYNQLMNDPKETAE
;
A
#
# COMPACT_ATOMS: atom_id res chain seq x y z
N MET A 1 -3.56 18.96 -13.97
CA MET A 1 -3.83 17.52 -14.27
C MET A 1 -2.48 16.81 -14.29
N LEU A 2 -2.35 15.65 -13.64
CA LEU A 2 -1.12 14.87 -13.68
C LEU A 2 -0.91 14.30 -15.08
N GLN A 3 0.33 14.37 -15.56
CA GLN A 3 0.71 13.74 -16.82
C GLN A 3 0.88 12.24 -16.59
N SER A 4 0.24 11.43 -17.43
CA SER A 4 0.44 9.98 -17.46
C SER A 4 1.53 9.59 -18.44
N TYR A 5 2.24 8.52 -18.13
CA TYR A 5 3.34 7.97 -18.91
C TYR A 5 3.10 6.46 -19.11
N ASN A 6 3.40 5.94 -20.29
CA ASN A 6 3.53 4.51 -20.49
C ASN A 6 4.86 4.00 -19.90
N LYS A 7 5.08 2.70 -19.88
CA LYS A 7 6.27 2.06 -19.29
C LYS A 7 7.59 2.68 -19.74
N GLU A 8 7.78 2.83 -21.06
CA GLU A 8 9.03 3.34 -21.63
C GLU A 8 9.28 4.80 -21.25
N GLN A 9 8.23 5.61 -21.36
CA GLN A 9 8.28 7.03 -20.97
C GLN A 9 8.54 7.19 -19.48
N ALA A 10 7.95 6.31 -18.64
CA ALA A 10 8.15 6.31 -17.20
C ALA A 10 9.59 6.02 -16.83
N ILE A 11 10.21 5.00 -17.45
CA ILE A 11 11.63 4.66 -17.26
C ILE A 11 12.52 5.85 -17.63
N LEU A 12 12.31 6.45 -18.80
CA LEU A 12 13.09 7.61 -19.24
C LEU A 12 12.93 8.81 -18.28
N ARG A 13 11.70 9.07 -17.83
CA ARG A 13 11.41 10.18 -16.90
C ARG A 13 12.09 9.97 -15.55
N ILE A 14 11.97 8.78 -14.97
CA ILE A 14 12.60 8.42 -13.69
C ILE A 14 14.13 8.54 -13.77
N ASN A 15 14.75 7.98 -14.81
CA ASN A 15 16.20 8.05 -15.00
C ASN A 15 16.67 9.50 -15.12
N ARG A 16 16.00 10.31 -15.94
CA ARG A 16 16.33 11.73 -16.10
C ARG A 16 16.24 12.52 -14.79
N LEU A 17 15.19 12.32 -14.00
CA LEU A 17 15.04 13.00 -12.72
C LEU A 17 16.11 12.55 -11.72
N SER A 18 16.44 11.24 -11.72
CA SER A 18 17.48 10.66 -10.87
C SER A 18 18.87 11.20 -11.23
N GLU A 19 19.21 11.28 -12.51
CA GLU A 19 20.47 11.87 -13.00
C GLU A 19 20.62 13.35 -12.62
N GLN A 20 19.51 14.07 -12.60
CA GLN A 20 19.45 15.47 -12.19
C GLN A 20 19.44 15.66 -10.66
N GLY A 21 19.44 14.59 -9.88
CA GLY A 21 19.31 14.65 -8.42
C GLY A 21 18.01 15.26 -7.93
N LYS A 22 16.92 15.14 -8.70
CA LYS A 22 15.61 15.69 -8.35
C LYS A 22 14.86 14.75 -7.41
N GLU A 23 14.17 15.35 -6.46
CA GLU A 23 13.21 14.61 -5.64
C GLU A 23 11.88 14.49 -6.40
N PHE A 24 11.34 13.28 -6.50
CA PHE A 24 10.08 13.02 -7.19
C PHE A 24 9.29 11.89 -6.54
N VAL A 25 7.98 11.92 -6.75
CA VAL A 25 7.04 10.85 -6.41
C VAL A 25 6.64 10.16 -7.70
N PHE A 26 6.51 8.83 -7.64
CA PHE A 26 5.97 8.06 -8.73
C PHE A 26 4.88 7.10 -8.26
N ILE A 27 3.89 6.89 -9.13
CA ILE A 27 2.80 5.94 -8.98
C ILE A 27 2.80 5.11 -10.25
N ILE A 28 2.95 3.81 -10.12
CA ILE A 28 2.99 2.87 -11.25
C ILE A 28 1.89 1.84 -11.03
N ASP A 29 1.04 1.64 -12.02
CA ASP A 29 0.01 0.60 -11.97
C ASP A 29 0.63 -0.80 -12.17
N TYR A 30 -0.13 -1.83 -11.81
CA TYR A 30 0.35 -3.21 -11.87
C TYR A 30 0.74 -3.65 -13.28
N LEU A 31 0.00 -3.22 -14.30
CA LEU A 31 0.27 -3.56 -15.71
C LEU A 31 1.37 -2.70 -16.33
N GLN A 32 1.80 -1.63 -15.65
CA GLN A 32 2.78 -0.65 -16.11
C GLN A 32 2.34 0.14 -17.36
N ASP A 33 1.04 0.22 -17.59
CA ASP A 33 0.44 0.92 -18.72
C ASP A 33 0.23 2.40 -18.44
N CYS A 34 0.02 2.74 -17.15
CA CYS A 34 -0.25 4.11 -16.72
C CYS A 34 0.58 4.44 -15.47
N SER A 35 1.54 5.32 -15.63
CA SER A 35 2.38 5.81 -14.53
C SER A 35 2.27 7.31 -14.39
N TYR A 36 2.35 7.81 -13.15
CA TYR A 36 2.43 9.24 -12.83
C TYR A 36 3.77 9.51 -12.16
N ILE A 37 4.54 10.48 -12.66
CA ILE A 37 5.87 10.81 -12.15
C ILE A 37 5.99 12.33 -12.13
N GLU A 38 6.12 12.90 -10.92
CA GLU A 38 6.22 14.37 -10.78
C GLU A 38 7.25 14.75 -9.69
N GLU A 39 7.96 15.84 -9.95
CA GLU A 39 8.85 16.44 -8.94
C GLU A 39 8.04 16.85 -7.69
N THR A 40 8.58 16.61 -6.51
CA THR A 40 7.87 16.88 -5.24
C THR A 40 7.47 18.35 -5.09
N ASN A 41 8.28 19.27 -5.60
CA ASN A 41 8.02 20.71 -5.58
C ASN A 41 6.99 21.19 -6.61
N ARG A 42 6.57 20.33 -7.55
CA ARG A 42 5.54 20.60 -8.56
C ARG A 42 4.25 19.82 -8.32
N LEU A 43 4.28 18.93 -7.35
CA LEU A 43 3.14 18.07 -7.07
C LEU A 43 2.01 18.88 -6.44
N ASP A 44 0.90 19.00 -7.16
CA ASP A 44 -0.29 19.70 -6.69
C ASP A 44 -1.07 18.82 -5.67
N SER A 45 -1.14 19.27 -4.42
CA SER A 45 -1.87 18.60 -3.33
C SER A 45 -3.39 18.52 -3.55
N SER A 46 -3.91 19.22 -4.56
CA SER A 46 -5.30 19.07 -4.98
C SER A 46 -5.55 17.80 -5.81
N PHE A 47 -4.49 17.16 -6.34
CA PHE A 47 -4.54 15.94 -7.13
C PHE A 47 -3.90 14.73 -6.47
N VAL A 48 -2.79 14.93 -5.76
CA VAL A 48 -2.08 13.85 -5.06
C VAL A 48 -1.69 14.31 -3.67
N LEU A 49 -2.04 13.48 -2.69
CA LEU A 49 -1.53 13.60 -1.33
C LEU A 49 -0.78 12.34 -0.95
N TYR A 50 0.32 12.50 -0.26
CA TYR A 50 1.06 11.38 0.29
C TYR A 50 1.61 11.69 1.68
N ASN A 51 1.82 10.64 2.45
CA ASN A 51 2.65 10.64 3.64
C ASN A 51 3.42 9.31 3.67
N LEU A 52 4.72 9.40 3.56
CA LEU A 52 5.65 8.28 3.53
C LEU A 52 6.51 8.35 4.79
N ASN A 53 5.90 8.00 5.93
CA ASN A 53 6.55 8.05 7.25
C ASN A 53 7.15 9.44 7.58
N GLY A 54 6.32 10.47 7.44
CA GLY A 54 6.70 11.87 7.71
C GLY A 54 7.20 12.65 6.48
N PHE A 55 7.53 11.98 5.37
CA PHE A 55 7.78 12.64 4.10
C PHE A 55 6.44 12.89 3.40
N THR A 56 6.00 14.15 3.35
CA THR A 56 4.61 14.45 3.02
C THR A 56 4.43 15.80 2.31
N ASN A 57 3.39 15.89 1.49
CA ASN A 57 2.87 17.16 0.96
C ASN A 57 1.49 17.51 1.53
N GLN A 58 1.04 16.81 2.58
CA GLN A 58 -0.24 17.13 3.20
C GLN A 58 -0.17 18.41 4.01
N ASP A 59 -1.22 19.20 3.99
CA ASP A 59 -1.36 20.36 4.86
C ASP A 59 -1.47 19.93 6.32
N SER A 60 -0.90 20.73 7.22
CA SER A 60 -0.93 20.47 8.66
C SER A 60 -2.34 20.55 9.25
N ILE A 61 -3.24 21.27 8.60
CA ILE A 61 -4.61 21.50 9.05
C ILE A 61 -5.57 21.13 7.92
N PHE A 62 -6.30 20.04 8.10
CA PHE A 62 -7.44 19.70 7.26
C PHE A 62 -8.70 19.74 8.13
N PRO A 63 -9.74 20.50 7.76
CA PRO A 63 -10.96 20.57 8.55
C PRO A 63 -11.71 19.23 8.46
N LEU A 64 -11.44 18.34 9.42
CA LEU A 64 -12.19 17.10 9.53
C LEU A 64 -13.64 17.40 9.89
N ARG A 65 -14.59 16.74 9.24
CA ARG A 65 -15.99 16.88 9.56
C ARG A 65 -16.26 16.43 11.00
N LYS A 66 -17.11 17.18 11.71
CA LYS A 66 -17.60 16.79 13.04
C LYS A 66 -18.71 15.72 13.00
N THR A 67 -19.13 15.32 11.80
CA THR A 67 -20.18 14.31 11.59
C THR A 67 -19.64 12.92 11.91
N ALA A 68 -20.47 12.11 12.56
CA ALA A 68 -20.12 10.71 12.83
C ALA A 68 -19.78 9.97 11.53
N VAL A 69 -18.67 9.23 11.53
CA VAL A 69 -18.23 8.43 10.39
C VAL A 69 -19.18 7.24 10.24
N GLN A 70 -19.75 7.10 9.06
CA GLN A 70 -20.50 5.91 8.64
C GLN A 70 -19.56 5.04 7.80
N TRP A 71 -19.46 3.77 8.18
CA TRP A 71 -18.59 2.82 7.51
C TRP A 71 -19.27 1.45 7.49
N ASN A 72 -19.89 1.10 6.36
CA ASN A 72 -20.59 -0.16 6.17
C ASN A 72 -19.81 -1.02 5.18
N ILE A 73 -19.50 -2.25 5.58
CA ILE A 73 -18.77 -3.21 4.77
C ILE A 73 -19.75 -4.29 4.33
N ASP A 74 -19.84 -4.52 3.04
CA ASP A 74 -20.64 -5.59 2.45
C ASP A 74 -19.74 -6.81 2.20
N PHE A 75 -19.68 -7.69 3.20
CA PHE A 75 -18.85 -8.89 3.11
C PHE A 75 -19.47 -9.89 2.11
N PRO A 76 -18.63 -10.53 1.27
CA PRO A 76 -19.11 -11.57 0.39
C PRO A 76 -19.67 -12.73 1.21
N PRO A 77 -20.78 -13.35 0.79
CA PRO A 77 -21.28 -14.59 1.38
C PRO A 77 -20.20 -15.67 1.37
N PHE A 78 -20.16 -16.48 2.41
CA PHE A 78 -19.13 -17.51 2.57
C PHE A 78 -19.07 -18.48 1.38
N ASP A 79 -20.20 -18.84 0.81
CA ASP A 79 -20.33 -19.72 -0.37
C ASP A 79 -19.70 -19.13 -1.64
N GLN A 80 -19.61 -17.81 -1.76
CA GLN A 80 -18.90 -17.15 -2.85
C GLN A 80 -17.39 -17.10 -2.61
N TYR A 81 -16.98 -16.94 -1.35
CA TYR A 81 -15.58 -16.90 -0.97
C TYR A 81 -14.93 -18.28 -0.96
N LYS A 82 -15.64 -19.30 -0.43
CA LYS A 82 -15.14 -20.65 -0.19
C LYS A 82 -14.48 -21.31 -1.41
N PRO A 83 -15.04 -21.29 -2.63
CA PRO A 83 -14.40 -21.92 -3.78
C PRO A 83 -13.01 -21.36 -4.10
N SER A 84 -12.82 -20.05 -3.98
CA SER A 84 -11.50 -19.43 -4.20
C SER A 84 -10.51 -19.82 -3.11
N PHE A 85 -10.97 -19.90 -1.87
CA PHE A 85 -10.14 -20.35 -0.75
C PHE A 85 -9.73 -21.82 -0.91
N ASP A 86 -10.67 -22.71 -1.24
CA ASP A 86 -10.39 -24.13 -1.46
C ASP A 86 -9.40 -24.33 -2.60
N TYR A 87 -9.57 -23.62 -3.72
CA TYR A 87 -8.64 -23.67 -4.85
C TYR A 87 -7.19 -23.27 -4.44
N VAL A 88 -7.04 -22.18 -3.69
CA VAL A 88 -5.73 -21.76 -3.18
C VAL A 88 -5.15 -22.82 -2.25
N LEU A 89 -5.96 -23.36 -1.33
CA LEU A 89 -5.51 -24.36 -0.36
C LEU A 89 -5.08 -25.67 -1.04
N GLU A 90 -5.79 -26.13 -2.06
CA GLU A 90 -5.41 -27.30 -2.85
C GLU A 90 -4.07 -27.09 -3.57
N ASN A 91 -3.84 -25.91 -4.15
CA ASN A 91 -2.57 -25.57 -4.81
C ASN A 91 -1.39 -25.50 -3.83
N ILE A 92 -1.60 -24.96 -2.64
CA ILE A 92 -0.58 -24.97 -1.58
C ILE A 92 -0.27 -26.41 -1.14
N ARG A 93 -1.28 -27.22 -0.91
CA ARG A 93 -1.11 -28.65 -0.52
C ARG A 93 -0.45 -29.47 -1.63
N GLY A 94 -0.73 -29.14 -2.88
CA GLY A 94 -0.11 -29.77 -4.05
C GLY A 94 1.34 -29.31 -4.31
N GLY A 95 1.86 -28.36 -3.53
CA GLY A 95 3.22 -27.84 -3.70
C GLY A 95 3.39 -26.85 -4.86
N ASN A 96 2.28 -26.34 -5.45
CA ASN A 96 2.32 -25.37 -6.53
C ASN A 96 2.67 -23.95 -6.04
N SER A 97 2.45 -23.68 -4.76
CA SER A 97 2.86 -22.46 -4.07
C SER A 97 3.12 -22.77 -2.60
N PHE A 98 4.04 -22.05 -2.00
CA PHE A 98 4.32 -22.18 -0.57
C PHE A 98 3.46 -21.23 0.26
N LEU A 99 3.26 -20.01 -0.25
CA LEU A 99 2.46 -18.96 0.37
C LEU A 99 1.69 -18.18 -0.70
N THR A 100 0.44 -17.83 -0.42
CA THR A 100 -0.39 -17.05 -1.33
C THR A 100 -1.27 -16.09 -0.53
N ASN A 101 -1.35 -14.86 -1.00
CA ASN A 101 -2.29 -13.87 -0.47
C ASN A 101 -3.56 -13.88 -1.32
N LEU A 102 -4.65 -14.42 -0.79
CA LEU A 102 -5.96 -14.40 -1.46
C LEU A 102 -6.65 -13.05 -1.19
N THR A 103 -6.67 -12.20 -2.20
CA THR A 103 -7.35 -10.90 -2.14
C THR A 103 -8.78 -11.02 -2.64
N TYR A 104 -9.72 -10.46 -1.87
CA TYR A 104 -11.13 -10.42 -2.24
C TYR A 104 -11.65 -8.98 -2.24
N ARG A 105 -12.33 -8.58 -3.33
CA ARG A 105 -12.93 -7.26 -3.44
C ARG A 105 -14.16 -7.16 -2.53
N THR A 106 -14.11 -6.26 -1.57
CA THR A 106 -15.19 -6.04 -0.60
C THR A 106 -15.75 -4.63 -0.76
N PRO A 107 -17.04 -4.48 -1.15
CA PRO A 107 -17.68 -3.17 -1.25
C PRO A 107 -17.76 -2.47 0.11
N VAL A 108 -17.54 -1.16 0.09
CA VAL A 108 -17.65 -0.31 1.28
C VAL A 108 -18.51 0.91 0.93
N THR A 109 -19.51 1.18 1.78
CA THR A 109 -20.30 2.40 1.73
C THR A 109 -19.93 3.30 2.90
N THR A 110 -19.60 4.55 2.61
CA THR A 110 -19.21 5.53 3.62
C THR A 110 -19.69 6.93 3.25
N ASN A 111 -19.83 7.79 4.26
CA ASN A 111 -20.12 9.22 4.07
C ASN A 111 -18.85 10.06 3.89
N LEU A 112 -17.67 9.43 3.84
CA LEU A 112 -16.39 10.09 3.63
C LEU A 112 -15.99 10.04 2.15
N SER A 113 -15.42 11.13 1.65
CA SER A 113 -14.66 11.13 0.41
C SER A 113 -13.32 10.41 0.59
N LEU A 114 -12.70 9.94 -0.51
CA LEU A 114 -11.36 9.33 -0.47
C LEU A 114 -10.31 10.24 0.17
N LYS A 115 -10.43 11.56 -0.05
CA LYS A 115 -9.55 12.56 0.57
C LYS A 115 -9.74 12.65 2.07
N GLU A 116 -10.97 12.63 2.57
CA GLU A 116 -11.27 12.59 4.00
C GLU A 116 -10.74 11.30 4.63
N ILE A 117 -10.90 10.14 3.96
CA ILE A 117 -10.33 8.87 4.41
C ILE A 117 -8.81 8.97 4.57
N PHE A 118 -8.11 9.61 3.60
CA PHE A 118 -6.68 9.86 3.71
C PHE A 118 -6.30 10.63 4.98
N TYR A 119 -7.04 11.71 5.30
CA TYR A 119 -6.75 12.54 6.48
C TYR A 119 -7.14 11.87 7.80
N HIS A 120 -8.19 11.05 7.82
CA HIS A 120 -8.59 10.29 9.00
C HIS A 120 -7.61 9.15 9.33
N SER A 121 -6.92 8.61 8.34
CA SER A 121 -6.00 7.50 8.52
C SER A 121 -4.75 7.91 9.29
N LYS A 122 -4.34 7.04 10.25
CA LYS A 122 -3.08 7.15 11.00
C LYS A 122 -1.97 6.27 10.42
N ALA A 123 -2.17 5.68 9.23
CA ALA A 123 -1.16 4.84 8.58
C ALA A 123 0.14 5.61 8.33
N MET A 124 1.28 4.95 8.55
CA MET A 124 2.60 5.53 8.32
C MET A 124 2.86 5.82 6.84
N TYR A 125 2.38 4.94 5.97
CA TYR A 125 2.48 5.09 4.52
C TYR A 125 1.09 5.19 3.95
N LYS A 126 0.77 6.31 3.33
CA LYS A 126 -0.52 6.56 2.70
C LYS A 126 -0.40 7.45 1.48
N LEU A 127 -1.24 7.18 0.50
CA LEU A 127 -1.31 7.95 -0.72
C LEU A 127 -2.76 8.06 -1.16
N TRP A 128 -3.15 9.25 -1.58
CA TRP A 128 -4.42 9.55 -2.22
C TRP A 128 -4.19 10.11 -3.61
N LEU A 129 -4.87 9.55 -4.59
CA LEU A 129 -4.97 10.06 -5.94
C LEU A 129 -6.40 10.50 -6.19
N LYS A 130 -6.59 11.75 -6.61
CA LYS A 130 -7.90 12.36 -6.81
C LYS A 130 -8.77 11.52 -7.74
N ASP A 131 -10.01 11.30 -7.33
CA ASP A 131 -11.06 10.58 -8.07
C ASP A 131 -10.69 9.13 -8.49
N ALA A 132 -9.58 8.61 -7.96
CA ALA A 132 -9.10 7.27 -8.28
C ALA A 132 -9.09 6.35 -7.05
N PHE A 133 -8.22 6.62 -6.07
CA PHE A 133 -8.08 5.75 -4.91
C PHE A 133 -7.43 6.44 -3.72
N VAL A 134 -7.53 5.79 -2.57
CA VAL A 134 -6.66 5.98 -1.41
C VAL A 134 -6.09 4.63 -1.01
N VAL A 135 -4.80 4.59 -0.70
CA VAL A 135 -4.10 3.36 -0.31
C VAL A 135 -3.26 3.59 0.93
N PHE A 136 -3.15 2.54 1.73
CA PHE A 136 -2.37 2.50 2.96
C PHE A 136 -1.44 1.31 2.96
N SER A 137 -0.27 1.46 3.59
CA SER A 137 0.62 0.34 3.86
C SER A 137 1.16 0.43 5.29
N PRO A 138 1.27 -0.69 5.99
CA PRO A 138 1.95 -0.75 7.28
C PRO A 138 3.46 -0.76 7.13
N GLU A 139 3.97 -1.10 5.94
CA GLU A 139 5.39 -1.33 5.70
C GLU A 139 5.89 -0.62 4.44
N ILE A 140 7.20 -0.47 4.37
CA ILE A 140 7.94 0.05 3.22
C ILE A 140 8.47 -1.13 2.40
N PHE A 141 8.37 -1.04 1.07
CA PHE A 141 8.94 -2.07 0.18
C PHE A 141 10.46 -2.14 0.32
N VAL A 142 11.14 -1.03 0.04
CA VAL A 142 12.59 -0.89 0.21
C VAL A 142 12.94 0.54 0.59
N ARG A 143 14.06 0.71 1.30
CA ARG A 143 14.67 2.00 1.56
C ARG A 143 16.10 1.98 1.07
N ILE A 144 16.48 2.97 0.27
CA ILE A 144 17.85 3.16 -0.18
C ILE A 144 18.44 4.37 0.54
N LYS A 145 19.52 4.19 1.27
CA LYS A 145 20.25 5.27 1.97
C LYS A 145 21.73 4.97 1.99
N GLY A 146 22.56 5.95 1.63
CA GLY A 146 24.03 5.81 1.69
C GLY A 146 24.55 4.62 0.88
N ARG A 147 24.01 4.38 -0.33
CA ARG A 147 24.34 3.24 -1.22
C ARG A 147 23.99 1.85 -0.64
N LYS A 148 23.18 1.79 0.40
CA LYS A 148 22.68 0.53 0.98
C LYS A 148 21.18 0.43 0.75
N ILE A 149 20.72 -0.77 0.43
CA ILE A 149 19.30 -1.12 0.33
C ILE A 149 18.89 -1.78 1.64
N TYR A 150 17.78 -1.34 2.20
CA TYR A 150 17.17 -1.88 3.41
C TYR A 150 15.80 -2.42 3.05
N SER A 151 15.50 -3.60 3.53
CA SER A 151 14.17 -4.21 3.53
C SER A 151 13.74 -4.45 4.97
N TYR A 152 12.46 -4.27 5.26
CA TYR A 152 11.86 -4.45 6.58
C TYR A 152 10.61 -5.32 6.43
N PRO A 153 10.77 -6.61 6.07
CA PRO A 153 9.60 -7.48 5.89
C PRO A 153 8.87 -7.62 7.22
N MET A 154 7.56 -7.33 7.22
CA MET A 154 6.67 -7.57 8.34
C MET A 154 5.96 -8.91 8.08
N LYS A 155 6.57 -9.97 8.57
CA LYS A 155 6.05 -11.33 8.45
C LYS A 155 5.90 -11.92 9.83
N GLY A 156 5.05 -12.93 9.94
CA GLY A 156 4.79 -13.61 11.18
C GLY A 156 4.21 -12.72 12.28
N THR A 157 3.00 -13.00 12.65
CA THR A 157 2.37 -12.35 13.81
C THR A 157 1.98 -13.39 14.82
N ILE A 158 2.30 -13.12 16.09
CA ILE A 158 1.93 -13.96 17.22
C ILE A 158 1.40 -13.07 18.34
N ASP A 159 0.47 -13.59 19.12
CA ASP A 159 0.00 -12.88 20.30
C ASP A 159 1.16 -12.74 21.31
N ALA A 160 1.54 -11.50 21.59
CA ALA A 160 2.64 -11.18 22.50
C ALA A 160 2.36 -11.60 23.96
N SER A 161 1.12 -11.90 24.32
CA SER A 161 0.75 -12.41 25.66
C SER A 161 1.08 -13.89 25.84
N LEU A 162 1.34 -14.62 24.76
CA LEU A 162 1.67 -16.04 24.86
C LEU A 162 3.06 -16.27 25.47
N PRO A 163 3.20 -17.29 26.34
CA PRO A 163 4.50 -17.67 26.87
C PRO A 163 5.47 -17.99 25.74
N SER A 164 6.67 -17.42 25.80
CA SER A 164 7.71 -17.63 24.78
C SER A 164 7.33 -17.22 23.36
N ALA A 165 6.41 -16.27 23.15
CA ALA A 165 5.97 -15.79 21.84
C ALA A 165 7.15 -15.46 20.89
N TYR A 166 8.17 -14.77 21.41
CA TYR A 166 9.39 -14.48 20.64
C TYR A 166 10.08 -15.74 20.13
N ASN A 167 10.31 -16.74 21.00
CA ASN A 167 10.98 -17.98 20.62
C ASN A 167 10.13 -18.82 19.65
N GLN A 168 8.82 -18.82 19.83
CA GLN A 168 7.91 -19.52 18.91
C GLN A 168 8.00 -18.90 17.51
N LEU A 169 7.95 -17.57 17.40
CA LEU A 169 8.06 -16.87 16.13
C LEU A 169 9.43 -17.08 15.46
N MET A 170 10.51 -16.97 16.23
CA MET A 170 11.88 -17.12 15.71
C MET A 170 12.24 -18.54 15.26
N ASN A 171 11.54 -19.54 15.78
CA ASN A 171 11.76 -20.96 15.41
C ASN A 171 10.62 -21.51 14.53
N ASP A 172 9.71 -20.69 14.06
CA ASP A 172 8.67 -21.12 13.13
C ASP A 172 9.30 -21.47 11.77
N PRO A 173 9.11 -22.71 11.28
CA PRO A 173 9.71 -23.14 10.01
C PRO A 173 9.26 -22.31 8.82
N LYS A 174 8.02 -21.82 8.84
CA LYS A 174 7.46 -20.97 7.78
C LYS A 174 8.16 -19.60 7.76
N GLU A 175 8.29 -18.97 8.92
CA GLU A 175 8.95 -17.66 9.04
C GLU A 175 10.45 -17.74 8.70
N THR A 176 11.09 -18.89 8.97
CA THR A 176 12.49 -19.14 8.63
C THR A 176 12.70 -19.36 7.13
N ALA A 177 11.69 -19.92 6.45
CA ALA A 177 11.76 -20.23 5.01
C ALA A 177 11.45 -19.01 4.11
N GLU A 178 10.81 -17.97 4.64
CA GLU A 178 10.49 -16.70 3.97
C GLU A 178 11.61 -15.67 4.11
#